data_db86d744530a8305e6d59b2d0ce9bbbb
#
_entry.id   db86d744530a8305e6d59b2d0ce9bbbb
#
_cell.length_a   1.000
_cell.length_b   1.000
_cell.length_c   1.000
_cell.angle_alpha   90.00
_cell.angle_beta   90.00
_cell.angle_gamma   90.00
#
_symmetry.space_group_name_H-M   'P 1'
#
loop_
_entity.id
_entity.type
_entity.pdbx_description
1 polymer ?
#
loop_
_entity_poly.entity_id
_entity_poly.type
_entity_poly.pdbx_seq_one_letter_code
_entity_poly.pdbx_strand_id
1 'polypeptide(L)'
;MNEVSSQNNFEKNGLYGNYQNKNESDLIVINEITNINIYQLVKFKSGSLEATSIKIDDQILPVSQNSVSGNAITRILWSAPNTWLIISSDNNINKKILASCSENDFALTDLSHSRRILQIRGEKALNVIKKGSPLNLNEFQKNCCRTSVYHGITFTIDMVKDAPQTLNLMANRSFSESFYHAITDSALEYGYKKI
;
A
#
# COMPACT_ATOMS: atom_id res chain seq x y z
N MET A 1 -2.66 -30.74 7.15
CA MET A 1 -2.65 -29.93 5.92
C MET A 1 -1.37 -29.12 5.98
N ASN A 2 -0.40 -29.44 5.14
CA ASN A 2 0.85 -28.70 5.10
C ASN A 2 0.55 -27.33 4.50
N GLU A 3 0.80 -26.27 5.25
CA GLU A 3 0.87 -24.92 4.73
C GLU A 3 1.90 -24.91 3.60
N VAL A 4 1.44 -24.73 2.38
CA VAL A 4 2.30 -24.38 1.27
C VAL A 4 2.77 -22.95 1.55
N SER A 5 3.87 -22.82 2.27
CA SER A 5 4.60 -21.56 2.34
C SER A 5 4.99 -21.23 0.91
N SER A 6 4.36 -20.23 0.33
CA SER A 6 4.86 -19.61 -0.87
C SER A 6 6.21 -18.98 -0.52
N GLN A 7 7.29 -19.78 -0.59
CA GLN A 7 8.64 -19.25 -0.52
C GLN A 7 8.76 -18.25 -1.67
N ASN A 8 8.92 -17.01 -1.29
CA ASN A 8 9.08 -15.90 -2.20
C ASN A 8 10.37 -16.13 -2.99
N ASN A 9 10.29 -16.28 -4.31
CA ASN A 9 11.41 -16.22 -5.24
C ASN A 9 11.96 -14.79 -5.39
N PHE A 10 11.74 -13.94 -4.40
CA PHE A 10 12.33 -12.60 -4.37
C PHE A 10 13.83 -12.73 -4.07
N GLU A 11 14.61 -11.81 -4.62
CA GLU A 11 16.04 -11.71 -4.36
C GLU A 11 16.36 -11.81 -2.85
N LYS A 12 17.52 -12.34 -2.51
CA LYS A 12 17.98 -12.40 -1.11
C LYS A 12 18.19 -10.99 -0.56
N ASN A 13 18.13 -10.85 0.77
CA ASN A 13 18.50 -9.59 1.40
C ASN A 13 19.93 -9.20 1.02
N GLY A 14 20.15 -7.94 0.67
CA GLY A 14 21.44 -7.48 0.17
C GLY A 14 21.40 -6.10 -0.50
N LEU A 15 22.51 -5.74 -1.11
CA LEU A 15 22.70 -4.48 -1.84
C LEU A 15 22.71 -4.77 -3.34
N TYR A 16 22.01 -3.97 -4.12
CA TYR A 16 21.79 -4.17 -5.54
C TYR A 16 21.94 -2.87 -6.34
N GLY A 17 22.28 -3.01 -7.61
CA GLY A 17 22.39 -1.90 -8.54
C GLY A 17 23.56 -0.98 -8.24
N ASN A 18 23.42 0.30 -8.51
CA ASN A 18 24.45 1.32 -8.38
C ASN A 18 24.61 1.77 -6.91
N TYR A 19 25.07 0.89 -6.04
CA TYR A 19 25.30 1.16 -4.62
C TYR A 19 26.74 1.50 -4.26
N GLN A 20 27.71 1.21 -5.14
CA GLN A 20 29.13 1.46 -4.91
C GLN A 20 29.38 2.97 -4.73
N ASN A 21 30.19 3.33 -3.74
CA ASN A 21 30.50 4.72 -3.38
C ASN A 21 29.30 5.56 -2.91
N LYS A 22 28.21 4.93 -2.45
CA LYS A 22 27.07 5.59 -1.80
C LYS A 22 27.02 5.22 -0.32
N ASN A 23 26.54 6.16 0.50
CA ASN A 23 26.21 5.84 1.88
C ASN A 23 24.92 4.99 1.92
N GLU A 24 24.78 4.10 2.89
CA GLU A 24 23.55 3.32 3.05
C GLU A 24 22.30 4.18 3.20
N SER A 25 22.43 5.38 3.78
CA SER A 25 21.35 6.35 3.92
C SER A 25 20.78 6.87 2.59
N ASP A 26 21.62 6.83 1.54
CA ASP A 26 21.27 7.37 0.22
C ASP A 26 20.61 6.32 -0.68
N LEU A 27 20.68 5.05 -0.25
CA LEU A 27 20.07 3.95 -0.97
C LEU A 27 18.56 3.89 -0.76
N ILE A 28 17.88 3.37 -1.75
CA ILE A 28 16.48 3.00 -1.61
C ILE A 28 16.39 1.72 -0.78
N VAL A 29 15.50 1.67 0.19
CA VAL A 29 15.20 0.44 0.93
C VAL A 29 13.91 -0.15 0.38
N ILE A 30 13.94 -1.43 0.03
CA ILE A 30 12.79 -2.17 -0.49
C ILE A 30 12.53 -3.36 0.43
N ASN A 31 11.29 -3.48 0.91
CA ASN A 31 10.84 -4.62 1.70
C ASN A 31 9.40 -5.00 1.36
N GLU A 32 9.03 -6.24 1.57
CA GLU A 32 7.64 -6.68 1.53
C GLU A 32 7.03 -6.51 2.92
N ILE A 33 5.85 -5.88 2.99
CA ILE A 33 5.08 -5.83 4.24
C ILE A 33 4.27 -7.11 4.35
N THR A 34 4.57 -7.90 5.36
CA THR A 34 3.88 -9.15 5.72
C THR A 34 3.06 -8.97 6.99
N ASN A 35 2.25 -9.98 7.33
CA ASN A 35 1.42 -9.99 8.56
C ASN A 35 0.50 -8.77 8.68
N ILE A 36 -0.18 -8.45 7.57
CA ILE A 36 -1.17 -7.38 7.49
C ILE A 36 -2.51 -7.93 7.02
N ASN A 37 -3.55 -7.29 7.50
CA ASN A 37 -4.92 -7.51 7.07
C ASN A 37 -5.34 -6.40 6.11
N ILE A 38 -5.97 -6.78 5.01
CA ILE A 38 -6.45 -5.84 3.98
C ILE A 38 -7.93 -6.11 3.74
N TYR A 39 -8.76 -5.10 3.99
CA TYR A 39 -10.20 -5.19 3.75
C TYR A 39 -10.64 -4.12 2.77
N GLN A 40 -11.59 -4.47 1.91
CA GLN A 40 -12.36 -3.50 1.15
C GLN A 40 -13.69 -3.28 1.85
N LEU A 41 -13.99 -2.03 2.15
CA LEU A 41 -15.26 -1.57 2.71
C LEU A 41 -16.02 -0.78 1.64
N VAL A 42 -17.24 -1.16 1.35
CA VAL A 42 -18.11 -0.49 0.37
C VAL A 42 -19.40 -0.06 1.04
N LYS A 43 -19.74 1.24 1.03
CA LYS A 43 -21.01 1.76 1.52
C LYS A 43 -22.08 1.58 0.45
N PHE A 44 -23.23 1.03 0.83
CA PHE A 44 -24.39 0.94 -0.06
C PHE A 44 -25.02 2.31 -0.31
N LYS A 45 -25.60 2.50 -1.48
CA LYS A 45 -26.32 3.74 -1.82
C LYS A 45 -27.53 3.99 -0.92
N SER A 46 -28.17 2.91 -0.46
CA SER A 46 -29.31 2.93 0.47
C SER A 46 -28.89 3.08 1.94
N GLY A 47 -27.59 3.02 2.25
CA GLY A 47 -27.09 3.10 3.61
C GLY A 47 -27.35 4.48 4.22
N SER A 48 -27.85 4.50 5.45
CA SER A 48 -28.24 5.71 6.18
C SER A 48 -27.07 6.39 6.87
N LEU A 49 -25.98 5.65 7.18
CA LEU A 49 -24.83 6.18 7.91
C LEU A 49 -23.95 7.05 7.02
N GLU A 50 -23.57 8.23 7.54
CA GLU A 50 -22.61 9.09 6.89
C GLU A 50 -21.18 8.56 7.10
N ALA A 51 -20.37 8.51 6.03
CA ALA A 51 -18.99 8.01 6.10
C ALA A 51 -18.13 8.79 7.11
N THR A 52 -18.37 10.09 7.26
CA THR A 52 -17.69 10.97 8.21
C THR A 52 -17.97 10.67 9.68
N SER A 53 -19.07 9.96 9.99
CA SER A 53 -19.39 9.55 11.36
C SER A 53 -18.72 8.25 11.77
N ILE A 54 -18.13 7.52 10.82
CA ILE A 54 -17.58 6.20 11.07
C ILE A 54 -16.09 6.30 11.46
N LYS A 55 -15.77 5.67 12.58
CA LYS A 55 -14.42 5.53 13.07
C LYS A 55 -14.04 4.05 13.16
N ILE A 56 -12.90 3.70 12.57
CA ILE A 56 -12.30 2.38 12.63
C ILE A 56 -10.89 2.56 13.18
N ASP A 57 -10.60 1.95 14.34
CA ASP A 57 -9.31 2.09 15.02
C ASP A 57 -8.90 3.57 15.22
N ASP A 58 -9.87 4.39 15.70
CA ASP A 58 -9.77 5.84 15.88
C ASP A 58 -9.54 6.66 14.61
N GLN A 59 -9.57 6.04 13.43
CA GLN A 59 -9.43 6.71 12.14
C GLN A 59 -10.82 6.93 11.50
N ILE A 60 -11.10 8.15 11.09
CA ILE A 60 -12.33 8.50 10.36
C ILE A 60 -12.18 8.05 8.90
N LEU A 61 -13.26 7.54 8.28
CA LEU A 61 -13.26 7.22 6.86
C LEU A 61 -12.98 8.49 6.02
N PRO A 62 -11.94 8.50 5.20
CA PRO A 62 -11.64 9.65 4.35
C PRO A 62 -12.70 9.82 3.26
N VAL A 63 -13.21 11.04 3.08
CA VAL A 63 -14.25 11.35 2.08
C VAL A 63 -13.69 12.11 0.87
N SER A 64 -12.57 12.78 1.03
CA SER A 64 -11.91 13.49 -0.07
C SER A 64 -11.24 12.48 -1.00
N GLN A 65 -11.36 12.71 -2.31
CA GLN A 65 -10.72 11.89 -3.31
C GLN A 65 -9.22 11.72 -3.05
N ASN A 66 -8.76 10.47 -3.11
CA ASN A 66 -7.34 10.12 -2.97
C ASN A 66 -6.69 10.43 -1.62
N SER A 67 -7.50 10.71 -0.60
CA SER A 67 -7.02 10.95 0.77
C SER A 67 -6.86 9.65 1.55
N VAL A 68 -6.02 9.71 2.57
CA VAL A 68 -5.77 8.62 3.50
C VAL A 68 -5.92 9.14 4.92
N SER A 69 -6.66 8.40 5.74
CA SER A 69 -6.69 8.57 7.19
C SER A 69 -5.92 7.40 7.81
N GLY A 70 -5.04 7.66 8.77
CA GLY A 70 -4.32 6.54 9.36
C GLY A 70 -3.16 6.91 10.28
N ASN A 71 -2.70 5.89 10.96
CA ASN A 71 -1.54 5.90 11.87
C ASN A 71 -0.51 4.83 11.45
N ALA A 72 0.37 4.44 12.36
CA ALA A 72 1.38 3.42 12.11
C ALA A 72 0.79 1.98 12.04
N ILE A 73 -0.39 1.75 12.59
CA ILE A 73 -1.02 0.42 12.70
C ILE A 73 -2.08 0.24 11.62
N THR A 74 -2.97 1.24 11.46
CA THR A 74 -4.12 1.18 10.56
C THR A 74 -4.11 2.36 9.61
N ARG A 75 -4.27 2.08 8.32
CA ARG A 75 -4.41 3.08 7.26
C ARG A 75 -5.67 2.80 6.45
N ILE A 76 -6.48 3.83 6.23
CA ILE A 76 -7.71 3.77 5.47
C ILE A 76 -7.56 4.64 4.23
N LEU A 77 -7.55 4.03 3.07
CA LEU A 77 -7.33 4.68 1.78
C LEU A 77 -8.68 4.89 1.09
N TRP A 78 -8.96 6.09 0.64
CA TRP A 78 -10.05 6.34 -0.28
C TRP A 78 -9.74 5.70 -1.65
N SER A 79 -10.48 4.69 -2.06
CA SER A 79 -10.24 3.95 -3.30
C SER A 79 -11.14 4.38 -4.45
N ALA A 80 -12.42 4.63 -4.14
CA ALA A 80 -13.43 5.10 -5.07
C ALA A 80 -14.58 5.75 -4.27
N PRO A 81 -15.56 6.41 -4.91
CA PRO A 81 -16.75 6.86 -4.22
C PRO A 81 -17.39 5.72 -3.41
N ASN A 82 -17.62 5.97 -2.12
CA ASN A 82 -18.17 5.00 -1.16
C ASN A 82 -17.35 3.71 -1.01
N THR A 83 -16.05 3.73 -1.34
CA THR A 83 -15.20 2.54 -1.30
C THR A 83 -13.86 2.87 -0.67
N TRP A 84 -13.47 2.10 0.33
CA TRP A 84 -12.21 2.26 1.06
C TRP A 84 -11.43 0.95 1.11
N LEU A 85 -10.10 1.07 1.16
CA LEU A 85 -9.20 -0.01 1.51
C LEU A 85 -8.67 0.24 2.91
N ILE A 86 -8.85 -0.72 3.80
CA ILE A 86 -8.39 -0.70 5.18
C ILE A 86 -7.22 -1.66 5.28
N ILE A 87 -6.05 -1.14 5.63
CA ILE A 87 -4.80 -1.90 5.76
C ILE A 87 -4.35 -1.79 7.21
N SER A 88 -4.20 -2.91 7.90
CA SER A 88 -3.85 -2.90 9.32
C SER A 88 -2.98 -4.07 9.73
N SER A 89 -2.04 -3.82 10.63
CA SER A 89 -1.27 -4.86 11.33
C SER A 89 -2.00 -5.38 12.59
N ASP A 90 -3.15 -4.81 12.95
CA ASP A 90 -3.95 -5.31 14.08
C ASP A 90 -4.77 -6.53 13.65
N ASN A 91 -4.54 -7.66 14.30
CA ASN A 91 -5.28 -8.91 14.05
C ASN A 91 -6.77 -8.83 14.42
N ASN A 92 -7.17 -7.86 15.23
CA ASN A 92 -8.56 -7.64 15.61
C ASN A 92 -9.28 -6.59 14.75
N ILE A 93 -8.65 -6.09 13.69
CA ILE A 93 -9.23 -5.02 12.84
C ILE A 93 -10.59 -5.40 12.26
N ASN A 94 -10.79 -6.66 11.89
CA ASN A 94 -12.08 -7.14 11.39
C ASN A 94 -13.21 -6.90 12.40
N LYS A 95 -12.99 -7.23 13.67
CA LYS A 95 -13.97 -7.01 14.75
C LYS A 95 -14.28 -5.52 14.92
N LYS A 96 -13.26 -4.66 14.84
CA LYS A 96 -13.42 -3.20 14.93
C LYS A 96 -14.22 -2.64 13.76
N ILE A 97 -14.00 -3.16 12.54
CA ILE A 97 -14.78 -2.77 11.36
C ILE A 97 -16.25 -3.17 11.55
N LEU A 98 -16.52 -4.43 11.90
CA LEU A 98 -17.89 -4.93 12.09
C LEU A 98 -18.62 -4.23 13.24
N ALA A 99 -17.93 -3.79 14.27
CA ALA A 99 -18.51 -3.00 15.35
C ALA A 99 -18.90 -1.58 14.94
N SER A 100 -18.21 -1.03 13.93
CA SER A 100 -18.44 0.36 13.46
C SER A 100 -19.33 0.45 12.21
N CYS A 101 -19.45 -0.64 11.46
CA CYS A 101 -20.12 -0.68 10.16
C CYS A 101 -21.21 -1.76 10.17
N SER A 102 -22.48 -1.33 10.03
CA SER A 102 -23.63 -2.25 9.91
C SER A 102 -23.60 -2.97 8.55
N GLU A 103 -23.93 -4.25 8.54
CA GLU A 103 -24.09 -5.03 7.30
C GLU A 103 -25.25 -4.53 6.42
N ASN A 104 -26.17 -3.76 6.98
CA ASN A 104 -27.26 -3.12 6.22
C ASN A 104 -26.76 -1.91 5.41
N ASP A 105 -25.67 -1.28 5.83
CA ASP A 105 -25.10 -0.08 5.22
C ASP A 105 -23.83 -0.35 4.42
N PHE A 106 -23.11 -1.43 4.75
CA PHE A 106 -21.76 -1.71 4.19
C PHE A 106 -21.57 -3.17 3.81
N ALA A 107 -20.82 -3.37 2.71
CA ALA A 107 -20.21 -4.66 2.39
C ALA A 107 -18.73 -4.66 2.81
N LEU A 108 -18.30 -5.71 3.46
CA LEU A 108 -16.90 -5.95 3.84
C LEU A 108 -16.35 -7.15 3.08
N THR A 109 -15.21 -6.97 2.40
CA THR A 109 -14.51 -8.04 1.67
C THR A 109 -13.09 -8.17 2.17
N ASP A 110 -12.69 -9.38 2.56
CA ASP A 110 -11.30 -9.68 2.93
C ASP A 110 -10.43 -9.85 1.67
N LEU A 111 -9.43 -8.99 1.53
CA LEU A 111 -8.45 -9.00 0.43
C LEU A 111 -7.04 -9.38 0.89
N SER A 112 -6.84 -9.77 2.16
CA SER A 112 -5.53 -10.03 2.76
C SER A 112 -4.69 -11.04 1.97
N HIS A 113 -5.34 -12.09 1.43
CA HIS A 113 -4.66 -13.10 0.62
C HIS A 113 -4.57 -12.79 -0.87
N SER A 114 -5.29 -11.77 -1.36
CA SER A 114 -5.34 -11.40 -2.78
C SER A 114 -4.41 -10.24 -3.15
N ARG A 115 -3.81 -9.60 -2.17
CA ARG A 115 -2.94 -8.44 -2.33
C ARG A 115 -1.57 -8.69 -1.72
N ARG A 116 -0.57 -7.96 -2.24
CA ARG A 116 0.77 -7.83 -1.64
C ARG A 116 1.17 -6.37 -1.61
N ILE A 117 1.96 -6.00 -0.61
CA ILE A 117 2.47 -4.64 -0.45
C ILE A 117 3.99 -4.67 -0.42
N LEU A 118 4.60 -3.95 -1.37
CA LEU A 118 6.00 -3.56 -1.31
C LEU A 118 6.09 -2.17 -0.70
N GLN A 119 6.96 -2.01 0.30
CA GLN A 119 7.33 -0.70 0.79
C GLN A 119 8.65 -0.29 0.16
N ILE A 120 8.71 0.91 -0.40
CA ILE A 120 9.94 1.54 -0.85
C ILE A 120 10.18 2.81 -0.06
N ARG A 121 11.44 2.99 0.40
CA ARG A 121 11.82 4.15 1.21
C ARG A 121 13.14 4.72 0.73
N GLY A 122 13.25 6.03 0.67
CA GLY A 122 14.47 6.77 0.32
C GLY A 122 14.15 8.03 -0.47
N GLU A 123 15.09 8.95 -0.55
CA GLU A 123 14.94 10.24 -1.26
C GLU A 123 14.60 10.11 -2.75
N LYS A 124 14.93 8.96 -3.35
CA LYS A 124 14.66 8.66 -4.77
C LYS A 124 13.47 7.72 -4.98
N ALA A 125 12.69 7.41 -3.94
CA ALA A 125 11.59 6.46 -4.02
C ALA A 125 10.53 6.88 -5.07
N LEU A 126 10.12 8.15 -5.12
CA LEU A 126 9.20 8.66 -6.14
C LEU A 126 9.79 8.59 -7.55
N ASN A 127 11.11 8.73 -7.71
CA ASN A 127 11.76 8.64 -9.02
C ASN A 127 11.66 7.23 -9.60
N VAL A 128 11.69 6.18 -8.77
CA VAL A 128 11.43 4.81 -9.21
C VAL A 128 10.03 4.70 -9.82
N ILE A 129 9.04 5.29 -9.15
CA ILE A 129 7.65 5.23 -9.65
C ILE A 129 7.47 5.98 -10.97
N LYS A 130 8.15 7.11 -11.14
CA LYS A 130 8.09 7.91 -12.38
C LYS A 130 8.59 7.16 -13.61
N LYS A 131 9.42 6.12 -13.45
CA LYS A 131 9.94 5.35 -14.59
C LYS A 131 8.89 4.44 -15.25
N GLY A 132 7.93 3.94 -14.50
CA GLY A 132 6.97 2.94 -15.00
C GLY A 132 5.51 3.34 -14.88
N SER A 133 5.20 4.50 -14.28
CA SER A 133 3.83 4.96 -14.05
C SER A 133 3.57 6.35 -14.63
N PRO A 134 2.40 6.58 -15.27
CA PRO A 134 2.01 7.88 -15.80
C PRO A 134 1.53 8.88 -14.73
N LEU A 135 1.63 8.52 -13.44
CA LEU A 135 1.17 9.38 -12.34
C LEU A 135 1.94 10.71 -12.29
N ASN A 136 1.20 11.81 -12.19
CA ASN A 136 1.79 13.06 -11.72
C ASN A 136 2.06 12.99 -10.22
N LEU A 137 3.32 12.84 -9.85
CA LEU A 137 3.76 12.72 -8.47
C LEU A 137 4.32 14.02 -7.88
N ASN A 138 4.21 15.15 -8.59
CA ASN A 138 4.77 16.42 -8.11
C ASN A 138 4.04 16.96 -6.87
N GLU A 139 2.75 16.67 -6.75
CA GLU A 139 1.90 17.06 -5.61
C GLU A 139 1.59 15.88 -4.68
N PHE A 140 2.32 14.78 -4.85
CA PHE A 140 2.07 13.57 -4.07
C PHE A 140 2.76 13.67 -2.71
N GLN A 141 1.98 13.78 -1.66
CA GLN A 141 2.45 14.02 -0.30
C GLN A 141 1.87 13.02 0.70
N LYS A 142 2.34 13.06 1.93
CA LYS A 142 1.87 12.20 3.03
C LYS A 142 0.33 12.20 3.10
N ASN A 143 -0.22 11.02 3.32
CA ASN A 143 -1.66 10.75 3.38
C ASN A 143 -2.41 10.99 2.05
N CYS A 144 -1.69 10.94 0.92
CA CYS A 144 -2.28 10.78 -0.40
C CYS A 144 -2.14 9.34 -0.89
N CYS A 145 -3.17 8.85 -1.58
CA CYS A 145 -3.14 7.58 -2.30
C CYS A 145 -3.61 7.77 -3.74
N ARG A 146 -3.19 6.88 -4.63
CA ARG A 146 -3.60 6.84 -6.04
C ARG A 146 -3.62 5.39 -6.53
N THR A 147 -4.53 5.09 -7.43
CA THR A 147 -4.49 3.85 -8.21
C THR A 147 -4.07 4.17 -9.63
N SER A 148 -3.13 3.42 -10.16
CA SER A 148 -2.58 3.60 -11.50
C SER A 148 -2.02 2.28 -12.04
N VAL A 149 -1.23 2.38 -13.10
CA VAL A 149 -0.48 1.25 -13.67
C VAL A 149 1.02 1.50 -13.54
N TYR A 150 1.77 0.41 -13.39
CA TYR A 150 3.23 0.38 -13.44
C TYR A 150 3.64 -0.72 -14.41
N HIS A 151 4.25 -0.36 -15.54
CA HIS A 151 4.51 -1.29 -16.65
C HIS A 151 3.32 -2.20 -16.99
N GLY A 152 2.09 -1.64 -17.02
CA GLY A 152 0.86 -2.38 -17.32
C GLY A 152 0.21 -3.11 -16.15
N ILE A 153 0.86 -3.19 -14.99
CA ILE A 153 0.32 -3.81 -13.77
C ILE A 153 -0.41 -2.78 -12.93
N THR A 154 -1.69 -3.00 -12.66
CA THR A 154 -2.47 -2.12 -11.78
C THR A 154 -1.94 -2.20 -10.35
N PHE A 155 -1.70 -1.04 -9.75
CA PHE A 155 -1.26 -0.92 -8.37
C PHE A 155 -1.89 0.29 -7.68
N THR A 156 -1.93 0.24 -6.35
CA THR A 156 -2.29 1.38 -5.50
C THR A 156 -1.05 1.85 -4.77
N ILE A 157 -0.75 3.15 -4.84
CA ILE A 157 0.33 3.80 -4.11
C ILE A 157 -0.24 4.59 -2.94
N ASP A 158 0.36 4.46 -1.77
CA ASP A 158 0.05 5.19 -0.55
C ASP A 158 1.32 5.88 -0.01
N MET A 159 1.28 7.20 0.11
CA MET A 159 2.38 7.98 0.66
C MET A 159 2.29 8.00 2.18
N VAL A 160 3.15 7.22 2.82
CA VAL A 160 3.18 7.07 4.28
C VAL A 160 3.95 8.21 4.94
N LYS A 161 5.03 8.67 4.30
CA LYS A 161 5.93 9.70 4.84
C LYS A 161 6.61 10.46 3.72
N ASP A 162 6.80 11.78 3.93
CA ASP A 162 7.44 12.65 2.95
C ASP A 162 8.97 12.62 3.01
N ALA A 163 9.56 12.54 4.22
CA ALA A 163 11.01 12.57 4.40
C ALA A 163 11.46 11.59 5.50
N PRO A 164 12.29 10.58 5.18
CA PRO A 164 12.53 10.10 3.81
C PRO A 164 11.24 9.60 3.16
N GLN A 165 11.09 9.79 1.86
CA GLN A 165 9.91 9.33 1.12
C GLN A 165 9.67 7.85 1.42
N THR A 166 8.46 7.52 1.87
CA THR A 166 8.07 6.15 2.20
C THR A 166 6.73 5.85 1.55
N LEU A 167 6.73 4.90 0.65
CA LEU A 167 5.60 4.53 -0.19
C LEU A 167 5.23 3.07 0.05
N ASN A 168 3.95 2.80 0.25
CA ASN A 168 3.41 1.46 0.16
C ASN A 168 2.81 1.25 -1.23
N LEU A 169 3.25 0.24 -1.93
CA LEU A 169 2.84 -0.12 -3.29
C LEU A 169 2.08 -1.43 -3.23
N MET A 170 0.77 -1.39 -3.39
CA MET A 170 -0.10 -2.55 -3.31
C MET A 170 -0.49 -3.03 -4.70
N ALA A 171 -0.22 -4.29 -5.01
CA ALA A 171 -0.61 -4.95 -6.25
C ALA A 171 -1.36 -6.26 -5.99
N ASN A 172 -2.01 -6.80 -7.02
CA ASN A 172 -2.61 -8.13 -6.96
C ASN A 172 -1.51 -9.18 -6.74
N ARG A 173 -1.77 -10.17 -5.88
CA ARG A 173 -0.83 -11.25 -5.57
C ARG A 173 -0.39 -12.00 -6.82
N SER A 174 -1.27 -12.23 -7.79
CA SER A 174 -0.96 -12.90 -9.05
C SER A 174 0.08 -12.18 -9.91
N PHE A 175 0.24 -10.88 -9.73
CA PHE A 175 1.23 -10.06 -10.45
C PHE A 175 2.40 -9.63 -9.55
N SER A 176 2.45 -10.08 -8.30
CA SER A 176 3.40 -9.56 -7.32
C SER A 176 4.87 -9.77 -7.69
N GLU A 177 5.20 -10.90 -8.31
CA GLU A 177 6.55 -11.21 -8.76
C GLU A 177 6.97 -10.27 -9.91
N SER A 178 6.15 -10.17 -10.96
CA SER A 178 6.41 -9.26 -12.08
C SER A 178 6.46 -7.80 -11.63
N PHE A 179 5.60 -7.41 -10.68
CA PHE A 179 5.60 -6.08 -10.10
C PHE A 179 6.87 -5.80 -9.31
N TYR A 180 7.30 -6.77 -8.48
CA TYR A 180 8.54 -6.68 -7.73
C TYR A 180 9.73 -6.48 -8.66
N HIS A 181 9.86 -7.32 -9.69
CA HIS A 181 10.95 -7.20 -10.67
C HIS A 181 10.95 -5.86 -11.40
N ALA A 182 9.79 -5.35 -11.81
CA ALA A 182 9.70 -4.05 -12.46
C ALA A 182 10.14 -2.90 -11.53
N ILE A 183 9.77 -2.94 -10.24
CA ILE A 183 10.17 -1.94 -9.24
C ILE A 183 11.68 -2.04 -8.95
N THR A 184 12.21 -3.24 -8.74
CA THR A 184 13.65 -3.44 -8.44
C THR A 184 14.54 -3.09 -9.63
N ASP A 185 14.17 -3.45 -10.85
CA ASP A 185 14.87 -3.06 -12.07
C ASP A 185 14.96 -1.53 -12.19
N SER A 186 13.85 -0.85 -11.97
CA SER A 186 13.83 0.62 -11.96
C SER A 186 14.65 1.25 -10.84
N ALA A 187 14.84 0.54 -9.73
CA ALA A 187 15.63 1.01 -8.59
C ALA A 187 17.14 0.81 -8.77
N LEU A 188 17.60 -0.08 -9.68
CA LEU A 188 19.02 -0.38 -9.91
C LEU A 188 19.86 0.87 -10.16
N GLU A 189 19.35 1.84 -10.90
CA GLU A 189 20.05 3.10 -11.19
C GLU A 189 20.39 3.87 -9.91
N TYR A 190 19.48 3.84 -8.94
CA TYR A 190 19.65 4.57 -7.67
C TYR A 190 20.43 3.75 -6.64
N GLY A 191 20.57 2.45 -6.84
CA GLY A 191 21.04 1.51 -5.84
C GLY A 191 19.99 1.28 -4.74
N TYR A 192 19.81 0.04 -4.35
CA TYR A 192 18.86 -0.28 -3.29
C TYR A 192 19.37 -1.37 -2.35
N LYS A 193 18.84 -1.34 -1.13
CA LYS A 193 19.00 -2.36 -0.10
C LYS A 193 17.68 -3.10 0.04
N LYS A 194 17.71 -4.41 -0.14
CA LYS A 194 16.59 -5.27 0.22
C LYS A 194 16.74 -5.76 1.65
N ILE A 195 15.67 -5.68 2.43
CA ILE A 195 15.58 -6.18 3.81
C ILE A 195 14.35 -7.07 4.00
#